data_af1e2af6ef3effb71b4fa1c9e8502577
#
_entry.id   af1e2af6ef3effb71b4fa1c9e8502577
#
_cell.length_a   1.000
_cell.length_b   1.000
_cell.length_c   1.000
_cell.angle_alpha   90.00
_cell.angle_beta   90.00
_cell.angle_gamma   90.00
#
_symmetry.space_group_name_H-M   'P 1'
#
loop_
_entity.id
_entity.type
_entity.pdbx_description
1 polymer ?
#
loop_
_entity_poly.entity_id
_entity_poly.type
_entity_poly.pdbx_seq_one_letter_code
_entity_poly.pdbx_strand_id
1 'polypeptide(L)'
;MNYSRKIASAVAMACLLGTQVPASAQSLNLTLAGASPGGLWTLMGAGLDAALKKGAPGSSVTYQTTGGGFANAAMVSQGRAEIGLIHDAELAIAVAGGEPFQQPIENLRTIGYLYDWAPMQFVVNKSFSDEYGITSLADLVEKEAPVRITINRAGNITGQVASAMMAAAGADDEAIAAWGGSVVQAGSSEQSGLLLNGRVDVYTNGVFVGHSSIREIENSLDIKILDIPEDVRKSVAEEFSIGEFTIPAETYENQPEAIETVALGAVLVASEDMSEEDAYTLTKAILENVAEIQTVHPAMADLTTELLVRETAVPFHEGALRAYREAGLMQ
;
A
#
# COMPACT_ATOMS: atom_id res chain seq x y z
N MET A 1 -27.48 60.42 73.48
CA MET A 1 -26.43 59.39 73.54
C MET A 1 -26.69 58.42 72.42
N ASN A 2 -25.99 58.63 71.30
CA ASN A 2 -26.16 57.83 70.03
C ASN A 2 -24.99 56.89 69.86
N TYR A 3 -25.26 55.60 69.85
CA TYR A 3 -24.26 54.60 69.51
C TYR A 3 -24.43 54.18 68.00
N SER A 4 -23.51 54.60 67.20
CA SER A 4 -23.39 54.20 65.78
C SER A 4 -22.75 52.81 65.69
N ARG A 5 -23.46 51.83 65.19
CA ARG A 5 -22.91 50.51 64.79
C ARG A 5 -22.37 50.59 63.39
N LYS A 6 -21.06 50.39 63.26
CA LYS A 6 -20.40 50.16 61.93
C LYS A 6 -20.56 48.69 61.58
N ILE A 7 -21.20 48.43 60.43
CA ILE A 7 -21.27 47.11 59.79
C ILE A 7 -20.11 47.01 58.82
N ALA A 8 -19.20 46.09 59.07
CA ALA A 8 -18.10 45.76 58.13
C ALA A 8 -18.60 44.68 57.18
N SER A 9 -18.69 45.03 55.88
CA SER A 9 -18.99 44.07 54.81
C SER A 9 -17.73 43.34 54.41
N ALA A 10 -17.65 42.05 54.69
CA ALA A 10 -16.59 41.17 54.16
C ALA A 10 -17.03 40.70 52.78
N VAL A 11 -16.29 41.10 51.75
CA VAL A 11 -16.46 40.60 50.38
C VAL A 11 -15.67 39.27 50.29
N ALA A 12 -16.38 38.17 50.22
CA ALA A 12 -15.80 36.87 49.95
C ALA A 12 -15.57 36.74 48.45
N MET A 13 -14.32 36.82 48.04
CA MET A 13 -13.87 36.56 46.65
C MET A 13 -13.78 35.06 46.43
N ALA A 14 -14.79 34.45 45.83
CA ALA A 14 -14.80 33.04 45.49
C ALA A 14 -13.91 32.86 44.25
N CYS A 15 -12.71 32.28 44.41
CA CYS A 15 -11.89 31.78 43.32
C CYS A 15 -12.58 30.59 42.65
N LEU A 16 -13.19 30.80 41.51
CA LEU A 16 -13.61 29.73 40.61
C LEU A 16 -12.36 29.08 40.00
N LEU A 17 -11.84 28.05 40.64
CA LEU A 17 -10.92 27.10 40.04
C LEU A 17 -11.73 26.34 38.98
N GLY A 18 -11.68 26.82 37.74
CA GLY A 18 -12.17 26.07 36.61
C GLY A 18 -11.35 24.77 36.47
N THR A 19 -11.94 23.66 36.90
CA THR A 19 -11.43 22.34 36.52
C THR A 19 -11.56 22.23 35.01
N GLN A 20 -10.46 22.39 34.31
CA GLN A 20 -10.35 21.96 32.89
C GLN A 20 -10.60 20.46 32.92
N VAL A 21 -11.79 20.03 32.54
CA VAL A 21 -12.07 18.65 32.18
C VAL A 21 -11.20 18.42 30.93
N PRO A 22 -10.27 17.45 30.95
CA PRO A 22 -9.53 17.12 29.72
C PRO A 22 -10.59 16.79 28.66
N ALA A 23 -10.54 17.48 27.52
CA ALA A 23 -11.37 17.13 26.38
C ALA A 23 -11.11 15.63 26.11
N SER A 24 -12.13 14.81 26.30
CA SER A 24 -12.07 13.40 25.94
C SER A 24 -11.72 13.39 24.46
N ALA A 25 -10.54 12.89 24.14
CA ALA A 25 -10.14 12.73 22.76
C ALA A 25 -11.26 11.93 22.06
N GLN A 26 -11.86 12.52 21.03
CA GLN A 26 -12.93 11.89 20.28
C GLN A 26 -12.37 10.63 19.63
N SER A 27 -12.98 9.48 19.90
CA SER A 27 -12.54 8.22 19.28
C SER A 27 -12.87 8.23 17.79
N LEU A 28 -11.89 7.84 16.96
CA LEU A 28 -12.04 7.72 15.51
C LEU A 28 -12.36 6.27 15.15
N ASN A 29 -13.41 6.07 14.38
CA ASN A 29 -13.73 4.77 13.79
C ASN A 29 -13.68 4.92 12.27
N LEU A 30 -12.57 4.49 11.67
CA LEU A 30 -12.27 4.70 10.27
C LEU A 30 -12.44 3.40 9.49
N THR A 31 -13.06 3.49 8.33
CA THR A 31 -13.07 2.43 7.32
C THR A 31 -11.88 2.65 6.40
N LEU A 32 -10.98 1.66 6.32
CA LEU A 32 -9.87 1.64 5.39
C LEU A 32 -10.24 0.85 4.15
N ALA A 33 -10.39 1.51 3.02
CA ALA A 33 -10.48 0.84 1.73
C ALA A 33 -9.12 0.20 1.37
N GLY A 34 -9.10 -1.12 1.24
CA GLY A 34 -7.89 -1.92 1.03
C GLY A 34 -7.87 -2.66 -0.31
N ALA A 35 -7.62 -3.97 -0.29
CA ALA A 35 -7.63 -4.83 -1.48
C ALA A 35 -8.03 -6.26 -1.10
N SER A 36 -7.66 -7.25 -1.93
CA SER A 36 -7.93 -8.67 -1.68
C SER A 36 -7.36 -9.13 -0.32
N PRO A 37 -8.07 -10.01 0.42
CA PRO A 37 -7.56 -10.59 1.65
C PRO A 37 -6.24 -11.34 1.41
N GLY A 38 -5.37 -11.38 2.43
CA GLY A 38 -4.06 -12.06 2.37
C GLY A 38 -3.01 -11.36 1.52
N GLY A 39 -3.32 -10.22 0.91
CA GLY A 39 -2.35 -9.34 0.27
C GLY A 39 -1.66 -8.42 1.26
N LEU A 40 -0.64 -7.69 0.77
CA LEU A 40 0.16 -6.77 1.56
C LEU A 40 -0.66 -5.74 2.34
N TRP A 41 -1.71 -5.20 1.74
CA TRP A 41 -2.52 -4.15 2.36
C TRP A 41 -3.36 -4.62 3.56
N THR A 42 -3.63 -5.93 3.68
CA THR A 42 -4.24 -6.49 4.89
C THR A 42 -3.31 -6.31 6.10
N LEU A 43 -2.00 -6.50 5.91
CA LEU A 43 -0.99 -6.28 6.94
C LEU A 43 -0.90 -4.78 7.30
N MET A 44 -0.89 -3.92 6.28
CA MET A 44 -0.87 -2.46 6.49
C MET A 44 -2.07 -1.99 7.29
N GLY A 45 -3.27 -2.51 6.99
CA GLY A 45 -4.49 -2.21 7.75
C GLY A 45 -4.37 -2.58 9.23
N ALA A 46 -3.77 -3.72 9.54
CA ALA A 46 -3.54 -4.14 10.92
C ALA A 46 -2.55 -3.22 11.66
N GLY A 47 -1.47 -2.78 10.98
CA GLY A 47 -0.49 -1.85 11.54
C GLY A 47 -1.08 -0.45 11.79
N LEU A 48 -1.88 0.05 10.85
CA LEU A 48 -2.58 1.34 11.00
C LEU A 48 -3.60 1.30 12.15
N ASP A 49 -4.35 0.20 12.29
CA ASP A 49 -5.28 0.00 13.42
C ASP A 49 -4.54 -0.03 14.76
N ALA A 50 -3.41 -0.73 14.83
CA ALA A 50 -2.59 -0.78 16.03
C ALA A 50 -2.01 0.60 16.41
N ALA A 51 -1.47 1.33 15.43
CA ALA A 51 -0.95 2.67 15.62
C ALA A 51 -2.04 3.65 16.08
N LEU A 52 -3.22 3.62 15.45
CA LEU A 52 -4.35 4.48 15.82
C LEU A 52 -4.87 4.15 17.21
N LYS A 53 -5.06 2.89 17.57
CA LYS A 53 -5.50 2.47 18.92
C LYS A 53 -4.55 2.92 20.00
N LYS A 54 -3.24 2.91 19.71
CA LYS A 54 -2.22 3.30 20.68
C LYS A 54 -2.13 4.82 20.83
N GLY A 55 -2.21 5.57 19.74
CA GLY A 55 -2.15 7.05 19.75
C GLY A 55 -3.46 7.72 20.16
N ALA A 56 -4.60 7.09 19.87
CA ALA A 56 -5.94 7.59 20.16
C ALA A 56 -6.82 6.47 20.75
N PRO A 57 -6.72 6.19 22.08
CA PRO A 57 -7.45 5.10 22.73
C PRO A 57 -8.96 5.15 22.51
N GLY A 58 -9.56 4.02 22.17
CA GLY A 58 -10.98 3.89 21.83
C GLY A 58 -11.27 4.03 20.32
N SER A 59 -10.25 4.37 19.53
CA SER A 59 -10.32 4.45 18.07
C SER A 59 -10.07 3.09 17.40
N SER A 60 -10.44 2.96 16.12
CA SER A 60 -10.21 1.74 15.34
C SER A 60 -10.12 2.03 13.84
N VAL A 61 -9.39 1.17 13.14
CA VAL A 61 -9.41 1.08 11.68
C VAL A 61 -10.03 -0.26 11.28
N THR A 62 -11.14 -0.20 10.55
CA THR A 62 -11.79 -1.39 9.98
C THR A 62 -11.35 -1.57 8.53
N TYR A 63 -10.66 -2.67 8.24
CA TYR A 63 -10.23 -3.00 6.89
C TYR A 63 -11.40 -3.49 6.04
N GLN A 64 -11.61 -2.83 4.89
CA GLN A 64 -12.62 -3.22 3.91
C GLN A 64 -11.94 -3.79 2.65
N THR A 65 -12.31 -5.02 2.29
CA THR A 65 -11.89 -5.63 1.01
C THR A 65 -12.52 -4.89 -0.17
N THR A 66 -11.70 -4.54 -1.16
CA THR A 66 -12.11 -3.84 -2.38
C THR A 66 -11.44 -4.45 -3.62
N GLY A 67 -11.63 -3.80 -4.78
CA GLY A 67 -10.94 -4.16 -6.03
C GLY A 67 -9.48 -3.69 -6.12
N GLY A 68 -8.99 -2.86 -5.17
CA GLY A 68 -7.65 -2.26 -5.22
C GLY A 68 -7.69 -0.74 -5.26
N GLY A 69 -6.56 -0.09 -5.56
CA GLY A 69 -6.36 1.34 -5.38
C GLY A 69 -7.30 2.21 -6.22
N PHE A 70 -7.63 1.84 -7.44
CA PHE A 70 -8.63 2.58 -8.24
C PHE A 70 -10.01 2.59 -7.57
N ALA A 71 -10.45 1.43 -7.04
CA ALA A 71 -11.69 1.36 -6.29
C ALA A 71 -11.61 2.18 -4.99
N ASN A 72 -10.46 2.17 -4.33
CA ASN A 72 -10.22 2.93 -3.09
C ASN A 72 -10.26 4.44 -3.35
N ALA A 73 -9.62 4.92 -4.42
CA ALA A 73 -9.70 6.32 -4.84
C ALA A 73 -11.14 6.78 -5.02
N ALA A 74 -11.94 5.99 -5.74
CA ALA A 74 -13.37 6.28 -5.94
C ALA A 74 -14.17 6.22 -4.62
N MET A 75 -13.89 5.27 -3.74
CA MET A 75 -14.61 5.11 -2.47
C MET A 75 -14.33 6.27 -1.52
N VAL A 76 -13.05 6.65 -1.37
CA VAL A 76 -12.65 7.77 -0.51
C VAL A 76 -13.18 9.08 -1.05
N SER A 77 -13.04 9.34 -2.35
CA SER A 77 -13.57 10.53 -3.01
C SER A 77 -15.08 10.70 -2.86
N GLN A 78 -15.83 9.59 -2.74
CA GLN A 78 -17.28 9.58 -2.58
C GLN A 78 -17.74 9.48 -1.12
N GLY A 79 -16.82 9.53 -0.15
CA GLY A 79 -17.13 9.39 1.28
C GLY A 79 -17.68 8.01 1.69
N ARG A 80 -17.38 6.97 0.92
CA ARG A 80 -17.77 5.56 1.23
C ARG A 80 -16.74 4.82 2.08
N ALA A 81 -15.56 5.39 2.21
CA ALA A 81 -14.52 5.02 3.16
C ALA A 81 -13.82 6.30 3.60
N GLU A 82 -13.42 6.38 4.86
CA GLU A 82 -12.76 7.55 5.41
C GLU A 82 -11.32 7.66 4.93
N ILE A 83 -10.64 6.52 4.76
CA ILE A 83 -9.25 6.44 4.29
C ILE A 83 -9.09 5.30 3.28
N GLY A 84 -8.03 5.37 2.47
CA GLY A 84 -7.74 4.34 1.47
C GLY A 84 -6.26 4.15 1.24
N LEU A 85 -5.86 2.90 0.94
CA LEU A 85 -4.55 2.60 0.41
C LEU A 85 -4.60 2.66 -1.11
N ILE A 86 -3.71 3.42 -1.71
CA ILE A 86 -3.62 3.61 -3.17
C ILE A 86 -2.13 3.52 -3.54
N HIS A 87 -1.80 2.79 -4.61
CA HIS A 87 -0.45 2.89 -5.14
C HIS A 87 -0.23 4.27 -5.77
N ASP A 88 0.99 4.78 -5.69
CA ASP A 88 1.39 6.06 -6.25
C ASP A 88 1.04 6.20 -7.74
N ALA A 89 1.27 5.16 -8.54
CA ALA A 89 0.86 5.11 -9.94
C ALA A 89 -0.68 5.23 -10.12
N GLU A 90 -1.48 4.51 -9.33
CA GLU A 90 -2.95 4.60 -9.36
C GLU A 90 -3.44 6.00 -8.96
N LEU A 91 -2.78 6.62 -7.97
CA LEU A 91 -3.12 7.96 -7.51
C LEU A 91 -2.86 9.00 -8.61
N ALA A 92 -1.72 8.90 -9.31
CA ALA A 92 -1.42 9.76 -10.45
C ALA A 92 -2.45 9.64 -11.58
N ILE A 93 -2.85 8.40 -11.91
CA ILE A 93 -3.89 8.12 -12.91
C ILE A 93 -5.25 8.69 -12.47
N ALA A 94 -5.63 8.53 -11.19
CA ALA A 94 -6.89 9.04 -10.65
C ALA A 94 -6.98 10.57 -10.73
N VAL A 95 -5.90 11.25 -10.39
CA VAL A 95 -5.81 12.72 -10.46
C VAL A 95 -5.84 13.25 -11.89
N ALA A 96 -5.21 12.51 -12.81
CA ALA A 96 -5.23 12.86 -14.23
C ALA A 96 -6.58 12.54 -14.92
N GLY A 97 -7.47 11.78 -14.29
CA GLY A 97 -8.72 11.32 -14.90
C GLY A 97 -8.52 10.26 -15.98
N GLY A 98 -7.37 9.55 -15.91
CA GLY A 98 -7.09 8.41 -16.78
C GLY A 98 -7.99 7.20 -16.47
N GLU A 99 -8.03 6.21 -17.36
CA GLU A 99 -8.82 5.00 -17.13
C GLU A 99 -8.41 4.30 -15.81
N PRO A 100 -9.38 3.82 -15.01
CA PRO A 100 -10.82 3.66 -15.32
C PRO A 100 -11.70 4.88 -15.02
N PHE A 101 -11.12 6.03 -14.68
CA PHE A 101 -11.88 7.23 -14.36
C PHE A 101 -12.26 8.00 -15.64
N GLN A 102 -13.43 8.62 -15.61
CA GLN A 102 -13.89 9.47 -16.73
C GLN A 102 -13.55 10.95 -16.52
N GLN A 103 -13.16 11.32 -15.32
CA GLN A 103 -12.82 12.67 -14.89
C GLN A 103 -11.76 12.62 -13.78
N PRO A 104 -10.93 13.67 -13.63
CA PRO A 104 -10.01 13.82 -12.51
C PRO A 104 -10.71 13.69 -11.16
N ILE A 105 -10.04 13.02 -10.22
CA ILE A 105 -10.43 13.03 -8.81
C ILE A 105 -9.60 14.10 -8.09
N GLU A 106 -10.23 15.20 -7.69
CA GLU A 106 -9.55 16.38 -7.18
C GLU A 106 -9.55 16.49 -5.65
N ASN A 107 -10.47 15.74 -4.98
CA ASN A 107 -10.70 15.84 -3.53
C ASN A 107 -9.94 14.82 -2.69
N LEU A 108 -8.97 14.11 -3.24
CA LEU A 108 -8.07 13.26 -2.46
C LEU A 108 -6.95 14.08 -1.81
N ARG A 109 -6.56 13.69 -0.60
CA ARG A 109 -5.47 14.29 0.17
C ARG A 109 -4.59 13.20 0.77
N THR A 110 -3.28 13.43 0.76
CA THR A 110 -2.31 12.53 1.37
C THR A 110 -2.38 12.63 2.90
N ILE A 111 -2.46 11.49 3.55
CA ILE A 111 -2.19 11.34 4.99
C ILE A 111 -0.71 10.99 5.20
N GLY A 112 -0.17 10.06 4.42
CA GLY A 112 1.25 9.72 4.47
C GLY A 112 1.67 8.75 3.38
N TYR A 113 2.94 8.81 2.98
CA TYR A 113 3.57 7.84 2.08
C TYR A 113 4.09 6.65 2.91
N LEU A 114 3.71 5.43 2.57
CA LEU A 114 3.96 4.29 3.45
C LEU A 114 5.18 3.44 3.05
N TYR A 115 5.40 3.25 1.76
CA TYR A 115 6.54 2.49 1.22
C TYR A 115 6.66 2.68 -0.29
N ASP A 116 7.86 2.40 -0.86
CA ASP A 116 8.14 2.36 -2.31
C ASP A 116 8.92 1.10 -2.73
N TRP A 117 8.90 0.07 -1.90
CA TRP A 117 9.69 -1.16 -2.04
C TRP A 117 8.84 -2.45 -2.08
N ALA A 118 7.72 -2.43 -2.81
CA ALA A 118 6.96 -3.64 -3.12
C ALA A 118 7.30 -4.11 -4.55
N PRO A 119 8.38 -4.92 -4.73
CA PRO A 119 8.82 -5.32 -6.07
C PRO A 119 7.82 -6.23 -6.75
N MET A 120 7.73 -6.07 -8.07
CA MET A 120 7.08 -7.03 -8.94
C MET A 120 7.94 -8.30 -8.99
N GLN A 121 7.35 -9.46 -8.69
CA GLN A 121 8.04 -10.73 -8.62
C GLN A 121 7.35 -11.75 -9.51
N PHE A 122 8.10 -12.31 -10.45
CA PHE A 122 7.66 -13.40 -11.34
C PHE A 122 8.25 -14.71 -10.80
N VAL A 123 7.47 -15.42 -10.01
CA VAL A 123 7.87 -16.66 -9.33
C VAL A 123 7.48 -17.84 -10.20
N VAL A 124 8.45 -18.51 -10.78
CA VAL A 124 8.25 -19.66 -11.66
C VAL A 124 8.48 -20.98 -10.92
N ASN A 125 7.63 -21.98 -11.17
CA ASN A 125 7.88 -23.35 -10.74
C ASN A 125 9.18 -23.85 -11.38
N LYS A 126 10.14 -24.31 -10.57
CA LYS A 126 11.46 -24.75 -11.02
C LYS A 126 11.39 -25.87 -12.06
N SER A 127 10.42 -26.79 -11.93
CA SER A 127 10.28 -27.87 -12.90
C SER A 127 9.91 -27.35 -14.31
N PHE A 128 9.02 -26.35 -14.40
CA PHE A 128 8.70 -25.67 -15.66
C PHE A 128 9.91 -24.88 -16.18
N SER A 129 10.56 -24.12 -15.31
CA SER A 129 11.80 -23.39 -15.66
C SER A 129 12.88 -24.30 -16.24
N ASP A 130 13.12 -25.46 -15.61
CA ASP A 130 14.14 -26.40 -16.06
C ASP A 130 13.74 -27.14 -17.36
N GLU A 131 12.45 -27.49 -17.52
CA GLU A 131 11.94 -28.15 -18.73
C GLU A 131 12.09 -27.30 -19.98
N TYR A 132 11.76 -26.01 -19.89
CA TYR A 132 11.78 -25.09 -21.03
C TYR A 132 13.05 -24.21 -21.08
N GLY A 133 13.92 -24.28 -20.07
CA GLY A 133 15.13 -23.45 -19.98
C GLY A 133 14.80 -21.97 -19.71
N ILE A 134 13.78 -21.68 -18.89
CA ILE A 134 13.29 -20.33 -18.61
C ILE A 134 13.93 -19.80 -17.34
N THR A 135 14.67 -18.68 -17.45
CA THR A 135 15.28 -17.97 -16.32
C THR A 135 14.94 -16.48 -16.31
N SER A 136 14.38 -15.98 -17.41
CA SER A 136 14.00 -14.57 -17.57
C SER A 136 12.67 -14.43 -18.33
N LEU A 137 12.07 -13.22 -18.31
CA LEU A 137 10.93 -12.93 -19.19
C LEU A 137 11.30 -13.02 -20.68
N ALA A 138 12.55 -12.70 -21.04
CA ALA A 138 13.04 -12.82 -22.42
C ALA A 138 13.04 -14.28 -22.89
N ASP A 139 13.39 -15.23 -22.00
CA ASP A 139 13.39 -16.65 -22.35
C ASP A 139 11.98 -17.17 -22.70
N LEU A 140 10.92 -16.64 -22.07
CA LEU A 140 9.54 -17.01 -22.41
C LEU A 140 9.25 -16.73 -23.89
N VAL A 141 9.72 -15.60 -24.39
CA VAL A 141 9.56 -15.17 -25.79
C VAL A 141 10.47 -15.98 -26.73
N GLU A 142 11.75 -16.09 -26.36
CA GLU A 142 12.73 -16.83 -27.20
C GLU A 142 12.34 -18.30 -27.42
N LYS A 143 11.77 -18.94 -26.39
CA LYS A 143 11.39 -20.36 -26.39
C LYS A 143 9.92 -20.58 -26.79
N GLU A 144 9.14 -19.51 -26.97
CA GLU A 144 7.67 -19.62 -27.17
C GLU A 144 7.03 -20.59 -26.17
N ALA A 145 7.42 -20.45 -24.89
CA ALA A 145 7.05 -21.41 -23.87
C ALA A 145 5.55 -21.35 -23.56
N PRO A 146 4.83 -22.51 -23.47
CA PRO A 146 3.40 -22.54 -23.23
C PRO A 146 3.04 -22.26 -21.77
N VAL A 147 3.50 -21.10 -21.26
CA VAL A 147 3.40 -20.72 -19.87
C VAL A 147 1.97 -20.40 -19.43
N ARG A 148 1.54 -20.94 -18.31
CA ARG A 148 0.32 -20.53 -17.61
C ARG A 148 0.75 -19.59 -16.48
N ILE A 149 0.40 -18.29 -16.61
CA ILE A 149 0.81 -17.27 -15.67
C ILE A 149 -0.39 -16.68 -14.95
N THR A 150 -0.29 -16.44 -13.66
CA THR A 150 -1.31 -15.68 -12.93
C THR A 150 -0.83 -14.27 -12.62
N ILE A 151 -1.72 -13.31 -12.88
CA ILE A 151 -1.57 -11.89 -12.54
C ILE A 151 -2.71 -11.46 -11.62
N ASN A 152 -2.63 -10.27 -11.02
CA ASN A 152 -3.71 -9.77 -10.19
C ASN A 152 -4.95 -9.43 -11.04
N ARG A 153 -6.11 -9.25 -10.38
CA ARG A 153 -7.40 -8.98 -11.04
C ARG A 153 -7.38 -7.66 -11.81
N ALA A 154 -8.22 -7.56 -12.82
CA ALA A 154 -8.50 -6.30 -13.51
C ALA A 154 -8.90 -5.22 -12.50
N GLY A 155 -8.41 -3.99 -12.71
CA GLY A 155 -8.62 -2.86 -11.79
C GLY A 155 -7.65 -2.82 -10.60
N ASN A 156 -6.63 -3.69 -10.58
CA ASN A 156 -5.50 -3.63 -9.65
C ASN A 156 -4.22 -3.31 -10.42
N ILE A 157 -3.48 -2.32 -9.97
CA ILE A 157 -2.28 -1.84 -10.68
C ILE A 157 -1.19 -2.91 -10.80
N THR A 158 -1.04 -3.82 -9.82
CA THR A 158 -0.05 -4.89 -9.92
C THR A 158 -0.33 -5.84 -11.07
N GLY A 159 -1.62 -6.05 -11.42
CA GLY A 159 -2.03 -6.79 -12.60
C GLY A 159 -1.70 -6.02 -13.89
N GLN A 160 -1.94 -4.72 -13.93
CA GLN A 160 -1.62 -3.88 -15.08
C GLN A 160 -0.11 -3.80 -15.32
N VAL A 161 0.67 -3.59 -14.26
CA VAL A 161 2.15 -3.56 -14.35
C VAL A 161 2.68 -4.92 -14.80
N ALA A 162 2.16 -6.05 -14.29
CA ALA A 162 2.54 -7.38 -14.75
C ALA A 162 2.25 -7.56 -16.26
N SER A 163 1.06 -7.17 -16.73
CA SER A 163 0.70 -7.23 -18.15
C SER A 163 1.61 -6.34 -19.00
N ALA A 164 1.92 -5.12 -18.54
CA ALA A 164 2.83 -4.22 -19.24
C ALA A 164 4.26 -4.79 -19.31
N MET A 165 4.77 -5.39 -18.23
CA MET A 165 6.08 -6.05 -18.22
C MET A 165 6.13 -7.21 -19.22
N MET A 166 5.08 -8.03 -19.27
CA MET A 166 4.98 -9.13 -20.23
C MET A 166 4.89 -8.59 -21.67
N ALA A 167 4.04 -7.59 -21.92
CA ALA A 167 3.89 -6.99 -23.24
C ALA A 167 5.19 -6.32 -23.71
N ALA A 168 5.88 -5.57 -22.85
CA ALA A 168 7.18 -4.97 -23.16
C ALA A 168 8.26 -6.00 -23.48
N ALA A 169 8.19 -7.20 -22.87
CA ALA A 169 9.05 -8.32 -23.21
C ALA A 169 8.65 -9.03 -24.53
N GLY A 170 7.43 -8.79 -25.06
CA GLY A 170 6.87 -9.50 -26.20
C GLY A 170 6.08 -10.77 -25.85
N ALA A 171 5.71 -10.92 -24.58
CA ALA A 171 4.90 -12.02 -24.05
C ALA A 171 3.51 -11.52 -23.60
N ASP A 172 2.80 -10.79 -24.45
CA ASP A 172 1.44 -10.38 -24.17
C ASP A 172 0.45 -11.57 -24.18
N ASP A 173 -0.79 -11.32 -23.79
CA ASP A 173 -1.83 -12.36 -23.69
C ASP A 173 -2.03 -13.12 -25.02
N GLU A 174 -1.92 -12.42 -26.16
CA GLU A 174 -2.10 -13.00 -27.49
C GLU A 174 -0.92 -13.91 -27.85
N ALA A 175 0.32 -13.45 -27.60
CA ALA A 175 1.51 -14.23 -27.81
C ALA A 175 1.54 -15.48 -26.92
N ILE A 176 1.27 -15.34 -25.62
CA ILE A 176 1.18 -16.46 -24.68
C ILE A 176 0.11 -17.48 -25.13
N ALA A 177 -1.05 -17.02 -25.56
CA ALA A 177 -2.10 -17.91 -26.09
C ALA A 177 -1.66 -18.63 -27.38
N ALA A 178 -0.93 -17.95 -28.26
CA ALA A 178 -0.39 -18.55 -29.49
C ALA A 178 0.63 -19.66 -29.20
N TRP A 179 1.41 -19.55 -28.13
CA TRP A 179 2.34 -20.58 -27.65
C TRP A 179 1.66 -21.74 -26.90
N GLY A 180 0.33 -21.68 -26.71
CA GLY A 180 -0.45 -22.70 -25.97
C GLY A 180 -0.53 -22.47 -24.47
N GLY A 181 -0.07 -21.30 -24.00
CA GLY A 181 -0.17 -20.87 -22.61
C GLY A 181 -1.49 -20.14 -22.29
N SER A 182 -1.53 -19.48 -21.14
CA SER A 182 -2.68 -18.67 -20.72
C SER A 182 -2.33 -17.69 -19.62
N VAL A 183 -3.05 -16.56 -19.58
CA VAL A 183 -2.99 -15.59 -18.47
C VAL A 183 -4.26 -15.70 -17.63
N VAL A 184 -4.11 -15.89 -16.31
CA VAL A 184 -5.20 -16.09 -15.35
C VAL A 184 -5.23 -14.94 -14.36
N GLN A 185 -6.33 -14.20 -14.31
CA GLN A 185 -6.52 -13.14 -13.33
C GLN A 185 -7.08 -13.69 -12.03
N ALA A 186 -6.37 -13.47 -10.91
CA ALA A 186 -6.78 -13.97 -9.60
C ALA A 186 -6.38 -12.98 -8.48
N GLY A 187 -7.11 -12.96 -7.37
CA GLY A 187 -6.74 -12.19 -6.19
C GLY A 187 -5.49 -12.76 -5.50
N SER A 188 -4.77 -11.93 -4.75
CA SER A 188 -3.48 -12.31 -4.15
C SER A 188 -3.50 -13.63 -3.37
N SER A 189 -4.55 -13.89 -2.59
CA SER A 189 -4.71 -15.15 -1.84
C SER A 189 -5.03 -16.37 -2.69
N GLU A 190 -5.49 -16.17 -3.93
CA GLU A 190 -5.83 -17.26 -4.86
C GLU A 190 -4.62 -17.64 -5.72
N GLN A 191 -3.76 -16.66 -6.04
CA GLN A 191 -2.63 -16.84 -6.96
C GLN A 191 -1.63 -17.90 -6.46
N SER A 192 -1.24 -17.87 -5.17
CA SER A 192 -0.36 -18.87 -4.58
C SER A 192 -0.97 -20.28 -4.67
N GLY A 193 -2.27 -20.40 -4.37
CA GLY A 193 -3.00 -21.67 -4.49
C GLY A 193 -3.06 -22.20 -5.92
N LEU A 194 -3.16 -21.34 -6.94
CA LEU A 194 -3.12 -21.77 -8.35
C LEU A 194 -1.76 -22.39 -8.71
N LEU A 195 -0.64 -21.79 -8.27
CA LEU A 195 0.69 -22.34 -8.50
C LEU A 195 0.91 -23.64 -7.73
N LEU A 196 0.57 -23.67 -6.44
CA LEU A 196 0.69 -24.87 -5.58
C LEU A 196 -0.10 -26.06 -6.10
N ASN A 197 -1.25 -25.83 -6.74
CA ASN A 197 -2.09 -26.88 -7.31
C ASN A 197 -1.74 -27.19 -8.80
N GLY A 198 -0.64 -26.64 -9.34
CA GLY A 198 -0.18 -26.86 -10.72
C GLY A 198 -1.16 -26.35 -11.78
N ARG A 199 -2.03 -25.39 -11.43
CA ARG A 199 -2.97 -24.76 -12.37
C ARG A 199 -2.31 -23.67 -13.21
N VAL A 200 -1.23 -23.07 -12.69
CA VAL A 200 -0.35 -22.12 -13.36
C VAL A 200 1.10 -22.51 -13.11
N ASP A 201 2.02 -22.00 -13.93
CA ASP A 201 3.45 -22.25 -13.88
C ASP A 201 4.21 -21.06 -13.29
N VAL A 202 3.61 -19.85 -13.36
CA VAL A 202 4.17 -18.61 -12.87
C VAL A 202 3.15 -17.85 -12.02
N TYR A 203 3.58 -17.45 -10.83
CA TYR A 203 2.88 -16.50 -9.95
C TYR A 203 3.48 -15.11 -10.17
N THR A 204 2.65 -14.07 -10.31
CA THR A 204 3.13 -12.69 -10.44
C THR A 204 2.36 -11.73 -9.56
N ASN A 205 3.08 -10.98 -8.72
CA ASN A 205 2.47 -9.93 -7.90
C ASN A 205 3.52 -8.92 -7.43
N GLY A 206 3.08 -7.70 -7.11
CA GLY A 206 3.85 -6.67 -6.41
C GLY A 206 3.68 -6.81 -4.90
N VAL A 207 4.64 -7.45 -4.23
CA VAL A 207 4.62 -7.69 -2.78
C VAL A 207 6.03 -7.58 -2.21
N PHE A 208 6.15 -7.33 -0.91
CA PHE A 208 7.44 -7.25 -0.25
C PHE A 208 8.28 -8.51 -0.44
N VAL A 209 9.57 -8.32 -0.50
CA VAL A 209 10.54 -9.43 -0.48
C VAL A 209 10.27 -10.31 0.74
N GLY A 210 10.19 -11.64 0.51
CA GLY A 210 9.89 -12.59 1.58
C GLY A 210 8.43 -12.62 2.04
N HIS A 211 7.50 -12.04 1.29
CA HIS A 211 6.07 -12.06 1.61
C HIS A 211 5.54 -13.49 1.79
N SER A 212 4.60 -13.66 2.72
CA SER A 212 4.08 -14.98 3.13
C SER A 212 3.55 -15.83 1.97
N SER A 213 2.93 -15.21 0.94
CA SER A 213 2.44 -15.96 -0.24
C SER A 213 3.56 -16.64 -1.02
N ILE A 214 4.73 -15.97 -1.17
CA ILE A 214 5.89 -16.56 -1.86
C ILE A 214 6.58 -17.58 -0.96
N ARG A 215 6.70 -17.31 0.36
CA ARG A 215 7.25 -18.28 1.31
C ARG A 215 6.41 -19.56 1.41
N GLU A 216 5.07 -19.45 1.32
CA GLU A 216 4.17 -20.60 1.27
C GLU A 216 4.44 -21.47 0.03
N ILE A 217 4.64 -20.83 -1.13
CA ILE A 217 4.99 -21.51 -2.38
C ILE A 217 6.35 -22.20 -2.22
N GLU A 218 7.39 -21.47 -1.79
CA GLU A 218 8.76 -21.96 -1.62
C GLU A 218 8.86 -23.14 -0.64
N ASN A 219 8.09 -23.12 0.45
CA ASN A 219 8.03 -24.23 1.40
C ASN A 219 7.43 -25.53 0.82
N SER A 220 6.76 -25.45 -0.32
CA SER A 220 6.01 -26.56 -0.92
C SER A 220 6.54 -26.98 -2.29
N LEU A 221 7.17 -26.05 -3.02
CA LEU A 221 7.68 -26.24 -4.37
C LEU A 221 9.05 -25.60 -4.52
N ASP A 222 9.93 -26.23 -5.29
CA ASP A 222 11.12 -25.54 -5.79
C ASP A 222 10.72 -24.45 -6.76
N ILE A 223 11.20 -23.25 -6.54
CA ILE A 223 10.89 -22.06 -7.34
C ILE A 223 12.17 -21.37 -7.84
N LYS A 224 12.01 -20.53 -8.85
CA LYS A 224 12.98 -19.49 -9.24
C LYS A 224 12.24 -18.17 -9.39
N ILE A 225 12.98 -17.06 -9.29
CA ILE A 225 12.48 -15.74 -9.67
C ILE A 225 13.02 -15.45 -11.08
N LEU A 226 12.12 -15.07 -11.99
CA LEU A 226 12.53 -14.72 -13.35
C LEU A 226 13.24 -13.36 -13.36
N ASP A 227 14.31 -13.29 -14.10
CA ASP A 227 15.01 -12.05 -14.39
C ASP A 227 14.20 -11.16 -15.36
N ILE A 228 14.29 -9.85 -15.18
CA ILE A 228 13.53 -8.87 -15.97
C ILE A 228 14.52 -8.06 -16.84
N PRO A 229 14.42 -8.11 -18.16
CA PRO A 229 15.28 -7.35 -19.04
C PRO A 229 15.29 -5.85 -18.72
N GLU A 230 16.46 -5.20 -18.85
CA GLU A 230 16.64 -3.79 -18.49
C GLU A 230 15.72 -2.85 -19.28
N ASP A 231 15.52 -3.10 -20.56
CA ASP A 231 14.63 -2.32 -21.43
C ASP A 231 13.16 -2.45 -21.01
N VAL A 232 12.73 -3.64 -20.56
CA VAL A 232 11.41 -3.88 -19.99
C VAL A 232 11.24 -3.09 -18.69
N ARG A 233 12.21 -3.16 -17.76
CA ARG A 233 12.17 -2.41 -16.51
C ARG A 233 12.05 -0.91 -16.75
N LYS A 234 12.91 -0.36 -17.62
CA LYS A 234 12.92 1.07 -17.94
C LYS A 234 11.62 1.55 -18.57
N SER A 235 11.11 0.80 -19.55
CA SER A 235 9.85 1.12 -20.21
C SER A 235 8.69 1.18 -19.24
N VAL A 236 8.58 0.17 -18.36
CA VAL A 236 7.47 0.07 -17.39
C VAL A 236 7.64 1.09 -16.25
N ALA A 237 8.88 1.33 -15.79
CA ALA A 237 9.16 2.35 -14.79
C ALA A 237 8.74 3.76 -15.27
N GLU A 238 9.00 4.07 -16.55
CA GLU A 238 8.59 5.33 -17.16
C GLU A 238 7.08 5.40 -17.35
N GLU A 239 6.44 4.34 -17.88
CA GLU A 239 5.00 4.30 -18.16
C GLU A 239 4.17 4.51 -16.88
N PHE A 240 4.54 3.84 -15.78
CA PHE A 240 3.81 3.88 -14.53
C PHE A 240 4.38 4.88 -13.50
N SER A 241 5.46 5.59 -13.83
CA SER A 241 6.17 6.50 -12.91
C SER A 241 6.57 5.83 -11.60
N ILE A 242 7.03 4.57 -11.67
CA ILE A 242 7.48 3.76 -10.52
C ILE A 242 8.99 3.56 -10.53
N GLY A 243 9.57 3.16 -9.39
CA GLY A 243 11.02 2.96 -9.25
C GLY A 243 11.49 1.57 -9.71
N GLU A 244 12.78 1.46 -10.06
CA GLU A 244 13.46 0.18 -10.14
C GLU A 244 13.84 -0.33 -8.74
N PHE A 245 13.96 -1.64 -8.58
CA PHE A 245 14.26 -2.29 -7.30
C PHE A 245 15.13 -3.54 -7.50
N THR A 246 16.07 -3.75 -6.59
CA THR A 246 16.91 -4.94 -6.56
C THR A 246 16.42 -5.90 -5.47
N ILE A 247 15.92 -7.07 -5.83
CA ILE A 247 15.71 -8.18 -4.89
C ILE A 247 17.08 -8.75 -4.55
N PRO A 248 17.53 -8.72 -3.28
CA PRO A 248 18.87 -9.19 -2.93
C PRO A 248 19.11 -10.66 -3.30
N ALA A 249 20.34 -11.00 -3.66
CA ALA A 249 20.75 -12.38 -3.82
C ALA A 249 20.44 -13.21 -2.55
N GLU A 250 20.23 -14.50 -2.74
CA GLU A 250 19.95 -15.44 -1.64
C GLU A 250 18.69 -15.12 -0.83
N THR A 251 17.79 -14.28 -1.37
CA THR A 251 16.49 -14.02 -0.74
C THR A 251 15.61 -15.27 -0.75
N TYR A 252 15.63 -16.04 -1.82
CA TYR A 252 14.91 -17.29 -2.00
C TYR A 252 15.88 -18.43 -2.25
N GLU A 253 15.48 -19.68 -1.96
CA GLU A 253 16.38 -20.86 -1.90
C GLU A 253 17.14 -21.10 -3.23
N ASN A 254 16.49 -20.92 -4.37
CA ASN A 254 17.09 -21.15 -5.68
C ASN A 254 17.39 -19.83 -6.45
N GLN A 255 17.72 -18.77 -5.70
CA GLN A 255 18.03 -17.44 -6.26
C GLN A 255 19.43 -17.00 -5.82
N PRO A 256 20.52 -17.50 -6.44
CA PRO A 256 21.89 -17.17 -6.06
C PRO A 256 22.31 -15.74 -6.42
N GLU A 257 21.64 -15.12 -7.41
CA GLU A 257 21.94 -13.79 -7.90
C GLU A 257 20.86 -12.80 -7.48
N ALA A 258 21.21 -11.52 -7.43
CA ALA A 258 20.23 -10.44 -7.27
C ALA A 258 19.34 -10.32 -8.51
N ILE A 259 18.07 -10.00 -8.34
CA ILE A 259 17.11 -9.81 -9.43
C ILE A 259 16.68 -8.35 -9.49
N GLU A 260 16.93 -7.74 -10.64
CA GLU A 260 16.46 -6.38 -10.91
C GLU A 260 15.01 -6.39 -11.42
N THR A 261 14.17 -5.54 -10.87
CA THR A 261 12.75 -5.42 -11.23
C THR A 261 12.26 -3.99 -11.01
N VAL A 262 10.94 -3.77 -11.08
CA VAL A 262 10.31 -2.50 -10.70
C VAL A 262 9.54 -2.67 -9.39
N ALA A 263 9.40 -1.61 -8.60
CA ALA A 263 8.68 -1.63 -7.34
C ALA A 263 7.56 -0.58 -7.29
N LEU A 264 6.50 -0.94 -6.60
CA LEU A 264 5.33 -0.11 -6.36
C LEU A 264 5.43 0.53 -4.97
N GLY A 265 5.03 1.79 -4.89
CA GLY A 265 4.81 2.50 -3.66
C GLY A 265 3.35 2.48 -3.22
N ALA A 266 3.08 2.90 -1.99
CA ALA A 266 1.71 3.08 -1.51
C ALA A 266 1.57 4.32 -0.63
N VAL A 267 0.43 4.97 -0.81
CA VAL A 267 0.01 6.20 -0.13
C VAL A 267 -1.25 5.91 0.66
N LEU A 268 -1.31 6.39 1.89
CA LEU A 268 -2.55 6.49 2.65
C LEU A 268 -3.20 7.83 2.32
N VAL A 269 -4.43 7.79 1.82
CA VAL A 269 -5.19 8.98 1.45
C VAL A 269 -6.49 9.10 2.24
N ALA A 270 -6.99 10.32 2.36
CA ALA A 270 -8.33 10.66 2.83
C ALA A 270 -9.02 11.59 1.83
N SER A 271 -10.33 11.84 2.00
CA SER A 271 -11.01 12.93 1.31
C SER A 271 -10.63 14.28 1.95
N GLU A 272 -10.62 15.36 1.16
CA GLU A 272 -10.51 16.73 1.70
C GLU A 272 -11.63 17.10 2.67
N ASP A 273 -12.77 16.39 2.59
CA ASP A 273 -13.92 16.57 3.47
C ASP A 273 -13.72 15.94 4.87
N MET A 274 -12.66 15.15 5.08
CA MET A 274 -12.31 14.67 6.42
C MET A 274 -12.01 15.89 7.31
N SER A 275 -12.47 15.88 8.57
CA SER A 275 -12.18 17.01 9.46
C SER A 275 -10.67 17.15 9.68
N GLU A 276 -10.18 18.40 9.82
CA GLU A 276 -8.77 18.67 10.12
C GLU A 276 -8.34 17.94 11.40
N GLU A 277 -9.20 17.89 12.43
CA GLU A 277 -8.90 17.25 13.70
C GLU A 277 -8.80 15.72 13.58
N ASP A 278 -9.65 15.09 12.77
CA ASP A 278 -9.60 13.64 12.53
C ASP A 278 -8.33 13.27 11.76
N ALA A 279 -8.01 14.00 10.69
CA ALA A 279 -6.78 13.80 9.93
C ALA A 279 -5.52 14.07 10.77
N TYR A 280 -5.54 15.10 11.62
CA TYR A 280 -4.47 15.39 12.57
C TYR A 280 -4.28 14.24 13.56
N THR A 281 -5.37 13.77 14.17
CA THR A 281 -5.33 12.69 15.16
C THR A 281 -4.80 11.39 14.55
N LEU A 282 -5.25 11.04 13.34
CA LEU A 282 -4.77 9.87 12.60
C LEU A 282 -3.27 10.01 12.29
N THR A 283 -2.86 11.13 11.71
CA THR A 283 -1.46 11.35 11.31
C THR A 283 -0.54 11.36 12.51
N LYS A 284 -0.91 12.03 13.59
CA LYS A 284 -0.16 12.04 14.85
C LYS A 284 -0.03 10.65 15.45
N ALA A 285 -1.13 9.87 15.46
CA ALA A 285 -1.10 8.49 15.95
C ALA A 285 -0.12 7.62 15.15
N ILE A 286 -0.08 7.77 13.82
CA ILE A 286 0.88 7.08 12.94
C ILE A 286 2.32 7.53 13.27
N LEU A 287 2.58 8.82 13.35
CA LEU A 287 3.91 9.38 13.64
C LEU A 287 4.47 8.88 14.98
N GLU A 288 3.67 8.95 16.03
CA GLU A 288 4.11 8.59 17.39
C GLU A 288 4.20 7.06 17.58
N ASN A 289 3.57 6.27 16.70
CA ASN A 289 3.48 4.82 16.81
C ASN A 289 3.87 4.10 15.50
N VAL A 290 4.77 4.67 14.71
CA VAL A 290 5.25 4.07 13.45
C VAL A 290 5.76 2.63 13.66
N ALA A 291 6.30 2.31 14.83
CA ALA A 291 6.76 0.98 15.19
C ALA A 291 5.65 -0.11 15.09
N GLU A 292 4.39 0.24 15.31
CA GLU A 292 3.27 -0.70 15.16
C GLU A 292 3.11 -1.11 13.68
N ILE A 293 3.36 -0.18 12.75
CA ILE A 293 3.33 -0.46 11.31
C ILE A 293 4.59 -1.22 10.89
N GLN A 294 5.77 -0.87 11.42
CA GLN A 294 7.02 -1.56 11.12
C GLN A 294 6.98 -3.05 11.49
N THR A 295 6.21 -3.43 12.51
CA THR A 295 6.15 -4.83 13.00
C THR A 295 5.29 -5.76 12.15
N VAL A 296 4.47 -5.25 11.21
CA VAL A 296 3.56 -6.10 10.42
C VAL A 296 4.28 -6.94 9.38
N HIS A 297 5.48 -6.51 8.95
CA HIS A 297 6.35 -7.26 8.04
C HIS A 297 7.79 -6.78 8.20
N PRO A 298 8.82 -7.68 8.09
CA PRO A 298 10.23 -7.27 8.18
C PRO A 298 10.63 -6.13 7.24
N ALA A 299 10.11 -6.11 6.00
CA ALA A 299 10.39 -5.05 5.04
C ALA A 299 9.82 -3.67 5.47
N MET A 300 8.87 -3.64 6.41
CA MET A 300 8.35 -2.38 6.94
C MET A 300 9.26 -1.75 8.00
N ALA A 301 10.33 -2.44 8.41
CA ALA A 301 11.36 -1.84 9.28
C ALA A 301 11.99 -0.58 8.67
N ASP A 302 11.97 -0.46 7.34
CA ASP A 302 12.49 0.69 6.60
C ASP A 302 11.52 1.89 6.53
N LEU A 303 10.28 1.76 7.02
CA LEU A 303 9.37 2.89 7.14
C LEU A 303 9.90 3.88 8.19
N THR A 304 10.23 5.09 7.74
CA THR A 304 10.64 6.18 8.64
C THR A 304 9.59 7.29 8.66
N THR A 305 9.68 8.16 9.64
CA THR A 305 8.80 9.34 9.71
C THR A 305 9.07 10.33 8.59
N GLU A 306 10.32 10.38 8.08
CA GLU A 306 10.71 11.19 6.93
C GLU A 306 10.07 10.70 5.63
N LEU A 307 9.86 9.38 5.50
CA LEU A 307 9.18 8.84 4.32
C LEU A 307 7.70 9.24 4.29
N LEU A 308 7.03 9.32 5.45
CA LEU A 308 5.62 9.70 5.52
C LEU A 308 5.33 11.06 4.87
N VAL A 309 6.32 11.98 4.85
CA VAL A 309 6.19 13.33 4.30
C VAL A 309 6.64 13.45 2.83
N ARG A 310 6.92 12.33 2.17
CA ARG A 310 7.27 12.30 0.75
C ARG A 310 6.11 12.86 -0.09
N GLU A 311 6.43 13.72 -1.04
CA GLU A 311 5.46 14.28 -1.99
C GLU A 311 4.78 13.19 -2.81
N THR A 312 3.49 13.39 -3.07
CA THR A 312 2.64 12.50 -3.88
C THR A 312 1.91 13.30 -4.96
N ALA A 313 1.12 12.62 -5.77
CA ALA A 313 0.33 13.26 -6.83
C ALA A 313 -0.77 14.20 -6.29
N VAL A 314 -1.09 14.15 -5.00
CA VAL A 314 -2.07 15.02 -4.34
C VAL A 314 -1.46 15.74 -3.14
N PRO A 315 -1.96 16.94 -2.77
CA PRO A 315 -1.47 17.66 -1.60
C PRO A 315 -1.79 16.89 -0.32
N PHE A 316 -1.04 17.16 0.74
CA PHE A 316 -1.34 16.65 2.07
C PHE A 316 -2.65 17.24 2.61
N HIS A 317 -3.34 16.47 3.44
CA HIS A 317 -4.48 16.97 4.21
C HIS A 317 -4.02 18.00 5.25
N GLU A 318 -4.80 19.08 5.49
CA GLU A 318 -4.40 20.15 6.42
C GLU A 318 -4.12 19.62 7.83
N GLY A 319 -4.90 18.67 8.32
CA GLY A 319 -4.63 18.01 9.60
C GLY A 319 -3.32 17.22 9.60
N ALA A 320 -2.97 16.58 8.50
CA ALA A 320 -1.70 15.89 8.34
C ALA A 320 -0.52 16.88 8.33
N LEU A 321 -0.66 17.99 7.57
CA LEU A 321 0.33 19.08 7.56
C LEU A 321 0.57 19.64 8.96
N ARG A 322 -0.49 19.85 9.74
CA ARG A 322 -0.37 20.33 11.13
C ARG A 322 0.45 19.35 11.98
N ALA A 323 0.16 18.06 11.92
CA ALA A 323 0.89 17.04 12.66
C ALA A 323 2.36 16.96 12.24
N TYR A 324 2.66 17.03 10.95
CA TYR A 324 4.03 17.01 10.43
C TYR A 324 4.83 18.25 10.80
N ARG A 325 4.20 19.45 10.79
CA ARG A 325 4.84 20.69 11.24
C ARG A 325 5.15 20.65 12.74
N GLU A 326 4.24 20.18 13.57
CA GLU A 326 4.47 19.99 15.00
C GLU A 326 5.60 19.00 15.30
N ALA A 327 5.75 17.98 14.47
CA ALA A 327 6.84 17.01 14.55
C ALA A 327 8.17 17.54 13.95
N GLY A 328 8.17 18.73 13.31
CA GLY A 328 9.35 19.32 12.69
C GLY A 328 9.77 18.65 11.37
N LEU A 329 8.90 17.87 10.76
CA LEU A 329 9.16 17.16 9.49
C LEU A 329 8.83 18.00 8.25
N MET A 330 8.00 19.01 8.39
CA MET A 330 7.64 19.99 7.35
C MET A 330 7.73 21.42 7.89
N GLN A 331 7.83 22.43 6.97
CA GLN A 331 7.87 23.86 7.31
C GLN A 331 6.47 24.49 7.33
#